data_90142da7d4220e2bc65fe4bdb72ac08f
#
_entry.id   90142da7d4220e2bc65fe4bdb72ac08f
#
_cell.length_a   1.000
_cell.length_b   1.000
_cell.length_c   1.000
_cell.angle_alpha   90.00
_cell.angle_beta   90.00
_cell.angle_gamma   90.00
#
_symmetry.space_group_name_H-M   'P 1'
#
loop_
_entity.id
_entity.type
_entity.pdbx_description
1 polymer ?
#
loop_
_entity_poly.entity_id
_entity_poly.type
_entity_poly.pdbx_seq_one_letter_code
_entity_poly.pdbx_strand_id
1 'polypeptide(L)'
;MYKRQRYFNAAGASEARGEHHTPETHLIPLILQVAAGHREHITIFGDDYDTADGTCIRDYIHVVDLAEAHILALQGLEQGNRVYNLGNGEGFSVRQVIETARAVTGAVIPEQVGVRRAGDPARLVASSDRIRKELGWAPQFPELEQIIDSAWRWHQRHPEGYPN
;
A
#
# COMPACT_ATOMS: atom_id res chain seq x y z
N MET A 1 -17.71 23.46 6.04
CA MET A 1 -17.91 22.00 5.94
C MET A 1 -16.57 21.34 5.63
N TYR A 2 -16.33 20.13 6.14
CA TYR A 2 -15.09 19.39 5.85
C TYR A 2 -15.38 17.92 5.62
N LYS A 3 -14.55 17.27 4.80
CA LYS A 3 -14.42 15.82 4.69
C LYS A 3 -13.06 15.42 5.22
N ARG A 4 -13.02 14.42 6.08
CA ARG A 4 -11.78 13.82 6.57
C ARG A 4 -11.69 12.39 6.08
N GLN A 5 -10.57 12.07 5.49
CA GLN A 5 -10.28 10.71 5.05
C GLN A 5 -9.09 10.16 5.84
N ARG A 6 -9.22 8.93 6.28
CA ARG A 6 -8.17 8.16 6.91
C ARG A 6 -7.85 7.01 5.98
N TYR A 7 -6.66 6.99 5.46
CA TYR A 7 -6.15 5.91 4.63
C TYR A 7 -4.94 5.27 5.30
N PHE A 8 -4.65 4.04 4.91
CA PHE A 8 -3.59 3.24 5.49
C PHE A 8 -2.38 3.25 4.56
N ASN A 9 -1.96 2.13 3.99
CA ASN A 9 -0.78 2.16 3.13
C ASN A 9 -1.20 2.47 1.69
N ALA A 10 -1.08 3.72 1.29
CA ALA A 10 -1.20 4.10 -0.11
C ALA A 10 -0.02 3.51 -0.89
N ALA A 11 -0.29 2.85 -2.01
CA ALA A 11 0.72 2.17 -2.80
C ALA A 11 0.32 2.13 -4.28
N GLY A 12 1.18 1.56 -5.12
CA GLY A 12 0.94 1.55 -6.55
C GLY A 12 1.35 2.85 -7.23
N ALA A 13 1.14 2.93 -8.53
CA ALA A 13 1.45 4.08 -9.35
C ALA A 13 0.43 4.25 -10.47
N SER A 14 0.25 5.49 -10.94
CA SER A 14 -0.39 5.75 -12.23
C SER A 14 0.65 5.67 -13.35
N GLU A 15 0.22 5.81 -14.61
CA GLU A 15 1.16 5.88 -15.74
C GLU A 15 2.17 7.02 -15.63
N ALA A 16 1.75 8.15 -15.04
CA ALA A 16 2.54 9.38 -14.97
C ALA A 16 3.15 9.67 -13.59
N ARG A 17 2.68 9.02 -12.54
CA ARG A 17 3.05 9.34 -11.16
C ARG A 17 3.26 8.06 -10.35
N GLY A 18 4.37 8.02 -9.59
CA GLY A 18 4.67 6.96 -8.63
C GLY A 18 5.35 7.50 -7.39
N GLU A 19 5.64 6.63 -6.46
CA GLU A 19 6.27 7.00 -5.21
C GLU A 19 7.77 7.24 -5.38
N HIS A 20 8.24 8.40 -4.93
CA HIS A 20 9.66 8.71 -4.80
C HIS A 20 9.86 9.48 -3.49
N HIS A 21 10.32 8.78 -2.48
CA HIS A 21 10.46 9.30 -1.12
C HIS A 21 11.90 9.13 -0.62
N THR A 22 12.45 10.16 0.04
CA THR A 22 13.82 10.13 0.58
C THR A 22 13.81 10.63 2.03
N PRO A 23 14.22 9.81 3.02
CA PRO A 23 14.57 8.39 2.89
C PRO A 23 13.32 7.52 2.73
N GLU A 24 13.42 6.43 1.93
CA GLU A 24 12.33 5.49 1.74
C GLU A 24 12.14 4.57 2.96
N THR A 25 10.90 4.42 3.40
CA THR A 25 10.54 3.64 4.59
C THR A 25 9.33 2.71 4.37
N HIS A 26 8.64 2.83 3.23
CA HIS A 26 7.45 2.06 2.94
C HIS A 26 7.80 0.67 2.39
N LEU A 27 7.00 -0.33 2.76
CA LEU A 27 7.31 -1.74 2.51
C LEU A 27 7.43 -2.06 1.01
N ILE A 28 6.43 -1.70 0.20
CA ILE A 28 6.41 -2.04 -1.24
C ILE A 28 7.61 -1.42 -1.97
N PRO A 29 7.90 -0.10 -1.88
CA PRO A 29 9.10 0.47 -2.48
C PRO A 29 10.40 -0.18 -2.02
N LEU A 30 10.54 -0.50 -0.74
CA LEU A 30 11.74 -1.20 -0.23
C LEU A 30 11.90 -2.60 -0.82
N ILE A 31 10.81 -3.35 -0.99
CA ILE A 31 10.80 -4.66 -1.65
C ILE A 31 11.21 -4.50 -3.13
N LEU A 32 10.69 -3.48 -3.82
CA LEU A 32 11.02 -3.21 -5.21
C LEU A 32 12.47 -2.76 -5.40
N GLN A 33 13.06 -2.05 -4.42
CA GLN A 33 14.51 -1.76 -4.41
C GLN A 33 15.35 -3.05 -4.30
N VAL A 34 14.90 -4.06 -3.53
CA VAL A 34 15.56 -5.38 -3.50
C VAL A 34 15.43 -6.05 -4.85
N ALA A 35 14.25 -6.07 -5.45
CA ALA A 35 14.02 -6.65 -6.78
C ALA A 35 14.87 -5.98 -7.87
N ALA A 36 15.12 -4.67 -7.77
CA ALA A 36 15.97 -3.91 -8.68
C ALA A 36 17.48 -4.05 -8.40
N GLY A 37 17.87 -4.78 -7.34
CA GLY A 37 19.28 -4.94 -6.95
C GLY A 37 19.90 -3.73 -6.24
N HIS A 38 19.09 -2.74 -5.86
CA HIS A 38 19.55 -1.55 -5.13
C HIS A 38 19.65 -1.80 -3.62
N ARG A 39 19.18 -2.96 -3.14
CA ARG A 39 19.20 -3.37 -1.75
C ARG A 39 19.41 -4.88 -1.65
N GLU A 40 20.18 -5.33 -0.65
CA GLU A 40 20.54 -6.74 -0.51
C GLU A 40 19.38 -7.62 -0.06
N HIS A 41 18.53 -7.13 0.85
CA HIS A 41 17.40 -7.88 1.41
C HIS A 41 16.32 -6.95 1.95
N ILE A 42 15.12 -7.51 2.14
CA ILE A 42 14.04 -6.87 2.90
C ILE A 42 14.03 -7.40 4.35
N THR A 43 13.83 -6.51 5.33
CA THR A 43 13.73 -6.89 6.74
C THR A 43 12.25 -7.03 7.13
N ILE A 44 11.87 -8.21 7.64
CA ILE A 44 10.58 -8.48 8.26
C ILE A 44 10.72 -8.18 9.76
N PHE A 45 10.00 -7.19 10.26
CA PHE A 45 10.08 -6.78 11.67
C PHE A 45 9.15 -7.63 12.55
N GLY A 46 9.63 -8.81 12.95
CA GLY A 46 8.93 -9.82 13.74
C GLY A 46 8.15 -10.81 12.88
N ASP A 47 8.22 -12.07 13.29
CA ASP A 47 7.51 -13.21 12.68
C ASP A 47 6.74 -14.04 13.72
N ASP A 48 6.48 -13.43 14.86
CA ASP A 48 5.82 -14.00 16.04
C ASP A 48 4.48 -13.31 16.37
N TYR A 49 3.88 -12.59 15.39
CA TYR A 49 2.55 -12.01 15.54
C TYR A 49 1.46 -13.09 15.52
N ASP A 50 0.35 -12.81 16.19
CA ASP A 50 -0.85 -13.67 16.16
C ASP A 50 -1.58 -13.53 14.81
N THR A 51 -0.97 -14.12 13.77
CA THR A 51 -1.44 -14.14 12.38
C THR A 51 -1.07 -15.48 11.74
N ALA A 52 -1.64 -15.79 10.61
CA ALA A 52 -1.46 -17.11 9.98
C ALA A 52 0.01 -17.44 9.63
N ASP A 53 0.83 -16.44 9.28
CA ASP A 53 2.24 -16.62 8.90
C ASP A 53 3.23 -15.95 9.87
N GLY A 54 2.72 -15.46 11.00
CA GLY A 54 3.52 -14.80 12.04
C GLY A 54 3.88 -13.35 11.73
N THR A 55 3.61 -12.83 10.52
CA THR A 55 3.93 -11.45 10.16
C THR A 55 2.72 -10.53 10.27
N CYS A 56 2.94 -9.23 10.49
CA CYS A 56 1.83 -8.30 10.68
C CYS A 56 1.03 -8.10 9.38
N ILE A 57 -0.29 -7.85 9.54
CA ILE A 57 -1.23 -7.64 8.44
C ILE A 57 -1.52 -6.15 8.31
N ARG A 58 -1.43 -5.63 7.08
CA ARG A 58 -1.69 -4.25 6.71
C ARG A 58 -2.64 -4.15 5.52
N ASP A 59 -3.40 -3.07 5.47
CA ASP A 59 -4.28 -2.76 4.36
C ASP A 59 -3.53 -1.86 3.36
N TYR A 60 -3.64 -2.18 2.07
CA TYR A 60 -3.05 -1.43 0.97
C TYR A 60 -4.14 -0.91 0.06
N ILE A 61 -4.03 0.35 -0.33
CA ILE A 61 -4.96 0.99 -1.25
C ILE A 61 -4.17 1.58 -2.43
N HIS A 62 -4.64 1.32 -3.65
CA HIS A 62 -4.02 1.87 -4.84
C HIS A 62 -4.17 3.40 -4.86
N VAL A 63 -3.11 4.12 -5.22
CA VAL A 63 -3.11 5.60 -5.22
C VAL A 63 -4.18 6.21 -6.12
N VAL A 64 -4.55 5.54 -7.22
CA VAL A 64 -5.63 5.98 -8.12
C VAL A 64 -6.99 5.85 -7.42
N ASP A 65 -7.25 4.73 -6.75
CA ASP A 65 -8.49 4.53 -5.99
C ASP A 65 -8.61 5.50 -4.82
N LEU A 66 -7.48 5.81 -4.18
CA LEU A 66 -7.42 6.83 -3.14
C LEU A 66 -7.74 8.22 -3.71
N ALA A 67 -7.20 8.59 -4.87
CA ALA A 67 -7.49 9.86 -5.54
C ALA A 67 -8.98 9.98 -5.90
N GLU A 68 -9.57 8.92 -6.44
CA GLU A 68 -11.00 8.88 -6.77
C GLU A 68 -11.88 9.05 -5.52
N ALA A 69 -11.54 8.39 -4.41
CA ALA A 69 -12.24 8.58 -3.14
C ALA A 69 -12.19 10.05 -2.67
N HIS A 70 -11.07 10.75 -2.90
CA HIS A 70 -10.96 12.18 -2.60
C HIS A 70 -11.88 13.04 -3.50
N ILE A 71 -11.93 12.75 -4.79
CA ILE A 71 -12.79 13.46 -5.74
C ILE A 71 -14.27 13.28 -5.35
N LEU A 72 -14.71 12.05 -5.11
CA LEU A 72 -16.07 11.76 -4.66
C LEU A 72 -16.41 12.47 -3.33
N ALA A 73 -15.48 12.50 -2.38
CA ALA A 73 -15.67 13.20 -1.13
C ALA A 73 -15.80 14.73 -1.33
N LEU A 74 -15.05 15.32 -2.26
CA LEU A 74 -15.19 16.74 -2.62
C LEU A 74 -16.56 17.04 -3.26
N GLN A 75 -17.01 16.21 -4.18
CA GLN A 75 -18.34 16.33 -4.80
C GLN A 75 -19.47 16.21 -3.77
N GLY A 76 -19.29 15.39 -2.74
CA GLY A 76 -20.26 15.21 -1.67
C GLY A 76 -20.17 16.24 -0.53
N LEU A 77 -19.45 17.36 -0.65
CA LEU A 77 -19.27 18.33 0.44
C LEU A 77 -20.57 18.93 0.96
N GLU A 78 -21.54 19.17 0.08
CA GLU A 78 -22.84 19.75 0.43
C GLU A 78 -23.67 18.89 1.39
N GLN A 79 -23.36 17.60 1.49
CA GLN A 79 -24.02 16.64 2.38
C GLN A 79 -23.55 16.75 3.85
N GLY A 80 -22.78 17.80 4.21
CA GLY A 80 -22.28 18.05 5.56
C GLY A 80 -20.93 17.36 5.87
N ASN A 81 -20.52 17.49 7.12
CA ASN A 81 -19.23 16.92 7.58
C ASN A 81 -19.26 15.40 7.62
N ARG A 82 -18.25 14.77 7.08
CA ARG A 82 -18.10 13.30 7.04
C ARG A 82 -16.65 12.88 7.31
N VAL A 83 -16.50 11.68 7.85
CA VAL A 83 -15.22 10.99 8.03
C VAL A 83 -15.33 9.63 7.37
N TYR A 84 -14.36 9.28 6.52
CA TYR A 84 -14.29 8.01 5.84
C TYR A 84 -12.95 7.33 6.11
N ASN A 85 -12.98 6.02 6.32
CA ASN A 85 -11.78 5.20 6.23
C ASN A 85 -11.68 4.65 4.81
N LEU A 86 -10.46 4.56 4.29
CA LEU A 86 -10.15 4.11 2.94
C LEU A 86 -9.14 2.98 3.00
N GLY A 87 -9.50 1.85 2.45
CA GLY A 87 -8.70 0.65 2.34
C GLY A 87 -9.45 -0.40 1.54
N ASN A 88 -8.79 -1.49 1.22
CA ASN A 88 -9.42 -2.61 0.51
C ASN A 88 -10.30 -3.46 1.41
N GLY A 89 -10.03 -3.48 2.73
CA GLY A 89 -10.85 -4.17 3.74
C GLY A 89 -10.41 -5.60 4.05
N GLU A 90 -9.50 -6.20 3.29
CA GLU A 90 -9.01 -7.56 3.52
C GLU A 90 -7.70 -7.57 4.32
N GLY A 91 -6.74 -6.79 3.89
CA GLY A 91 -5.39 -6.74 4.45
C GLY A 91 -4.51 -7.90 3.98
N PHE A 92 -3.21 -7.63 3.90
CA PHE A 92 -2.20 -8.60 3.47
C PHE A 92 -1.06 -8.64 4.50
N SER A 93 -0.55 -9.84 4.75
CA SER A 93 0.63 -10.01 5.60
C SER A 93 1.90 -9.53 4.88
N VAL A 94 2.95 -9.23 5.65
CA VAL A 94 4.24 -8.83 5.05
C VAL A 94 4.78 -9.92 4.13
N ARG A 95 4.64 -11.20 4.50
CA ARG A 95 5.07 -12.31 3.64
C ARG A 95 4.26 -12.40 2.35
N GLN A 96 2.94 -12.22 2.41
CA GLN A 96 2.11 -12.17 1.21
C GLN A 96 2.55 -11.05 0.26
N VAL A 97 2.89 -9.86 0.78
CA VAL A 97 3.40 -8.76 -0.05
C VAL A 97 4.73 -9.13 -0.72
N ILE A 98 5.65 -9.77 0.01
CA ILE A 98 6.94 -10.21 -0.54
C ILE A 98 6.74 -11.28 -1.63
N GLU A 99 5.90 -12.30 -1.37
CA GLU A 99 5.62 -13.35 -2.34
C GLU A 99 4.95 -12.82 -3.61
N THR A 100 3.97 -11.91 -3.46
CA THR A 100 3.35 -11.25 -4.62
C THR A 100 4.38 -10.44 -5.41
N ALA A 101 5.30 -9.75 -4.73
CA ALA A 101 6.35 -9.00 -5.41
C ALA A 101 7.33 -9.93 -6.16
N ARG A 102 7.67 -11.11 -5.60
CA ARG A 102 8.45 -12.14 -6.29
C ARG A 102 7.76 -12.61 -7.57
N ALA A 103 6.45 -12.88 -7.48
CA ALA A 103 5.66 -13.31 -8.63
C ALA A 103 5.58 -12.23 -9.72
N VAL A 104 5.34 -10.98 -9.35
CA VAL A 104 5.22 -9.84 -10.28
C VAL A 104 6.55 -9.50 -10.95
N THR A 105 7.63 -9.43 -10.16
CA THR A 105 8.93 -8.97 -10.67
C THR A 105 9.76 -10.07 -11.32
N GLY A 106 9.50 -11.34 -10.98
CA GLY A 106 10.34 -12.47 -11.33
C GLY A 106 11.72 -12.47 -10.66
N ALA A 107 11.95 -11.55 -9.72
CA ALA A 107 13.23 -11.37 -9.06
C ALA A 107 13.36 -12.22 -7.79
N VAL A 108 14.60 -12.57 -7.45
CA VAL A 108 14.92 -13.11 -6.13
C VAL A 108 14.90 -11.96 -5.13
N ILE A 109 14.06 -12.07 -4.10
CA ILE A 109 13.94 -11.07 -3.03
C ILE A 109 14.32 -11.74 -1.70
N PRO A 110 15.59 -11.66 -1.29
CA PRO A 110 16.03 -12.19 0.00
C PRO A 110 15.34 -11.45 1.15
N GLU A 111 15.00 -12.20 2.21
CA GLU A 111 14.38 -11.66 3.41
C GLU A 111 15.16 -12.00 4.65
N GLN A 112 15.15 -11.14 5.65
CA GLN A 112 15.72 -11.35 6.97
C GLN A 112 14.69 -10.97 8.03
N VAL A 113 14.58 -11.79 9.07
CA VAL A 113 13.73 -11.48 10.23
C VAL A 113 14.51 -10.61 11.20
N GLY A 114 13.97 -9.45 11.50
CA GLY A 114 14.48 -8.52 12.50
C GLY A 114 13.59 -8.48 13.75
N VAL A 115 14.04 -7.71 14.74
CA VAL A 115 13.29 -7.53 15.99
C VAL A 115 11.96 -6.82 15.71
N ARG A 116 10.91 -7.23 16.39
CA ARG A 116 9.57 -6.63 16.35
C ARG A 116 9.63 -5.13 16.66
N ARG A 117 8.93 -4.32 15.91
CA ARG A 117 8.77 -2.90 16.22
C ARG A 117 7.85 -2.74 17.43
N ALA A 118 8.26 -1.95 18.40
CA ALA A 118 7.44 -1.67 19.57
C ALA A 118 6.15 -0.93 19.18
N GLY A 119 5.00 -1.40 19.67
CA GLY A 119 3.70 -0.80 19.41
C GLY A 119 3.07 -1.16 18.06
N ASP A 120 3.69 -2.00 17.25
CA ASP A 120 3.13 -2.42 15.96
C ASP A 120 2.01 -3.46 16.19
N PRO A 121 0.75 -3.20 15.78
CA PRO A 121 -0.34 -4.15 15.96
C PRO A 121 -0.22 -5.32 14.97
N ALA A 122 -0.67 -6.51 15.39
CA ALA A 122 -0.69 -7.69 14.53
C ALA A 122 -1.54 -7.47 13.26
N ARG A 123 -2.66 -6.73 13.37
CA ARG A 123 -3.57 -6.46 12.26
C ARG A 123 -4.03 -5.00 12.27
N LEU A 124 -3.90 -4.34 11.13
CA LEU A 124 -4.38 -2.98 10.90
C LEU A 124 -5.04 -2.91 9.52
N VAL A 125 -6.37 -3.00 9.50
CA VAL A 125 -7.19 -3.05 8.28
C VAL A 125 -8.34 -2.06 8.41
N ALA A 126 -8.65 -1.35 7.32
CA ALA A 126 -9.72 -0.37 7.26
C ALA A 126 -11.04 -1.02 6.84
N SER A 127 -12.20 -0.55 7.39
CA SER A 127 -13.49 -0.75 6.74
C SER A 127 -13.83 0.47 5.90
N SER A 128 -14.07 0.24 4.61
CA SER A 128 -14.49 1.26 3.63
C SER A 128 -16.00 1.26 3.39
N ASP A 129 -16.78 0.51 4.17
CA ASP A 129 -18.22 0.29 3.94
C ASP A 129 -18.99 1.61 3.87
N ARG A 130 -18.60 2.57 4.70
CA ARG A 130 -19.29 3.85 4.76
C ARG A 130 -19.15 4.66 3.48
N ILE A 131 -17.95 4.79 2.92
CA ILE A 131 -17.75 5.55 1.68
C ILE A 131 -18.38 4.83 0.49
N ARG A 132 -18.30 3.49 0.45
CA ARG A 132 -18.98 2.67 -0.56
C ARG A 132 -20.48 2.94 -0.56
N LYS A 133 -21.11 2.90 0.62
CA LYS A 133 -22.56 3.12 0.77
C LYS A 133 -22.98 4.55 0.50
N GLU A 134 -22.25 5.55 1.01
CA GLU A 134 -22.67 6.96 0.97
C GLU A 134 -22.29 7.65 -0.35
N LEU A 135 -21.17 7.28 -0.97
CA LEU A 135 -20.63 7.95 -2.17
C LEU A 135 -20.47 7.01 -3.38
N GLY A 136 -20.84 5.74 -3.27
CA GLY A 136 -20.71 4.78 -4.36
C GLY A 136 -19.26 4.45 -4.74
N TRP A 137 -18.28 4.76 -3.87
CA TRP A 137 -16.90 4.47 -4.17
C TRP A 137 -16.65 2.97 -4.30
N ALA A 138 -15.96 2.58 -5.36
CA ALA A 138 -15.55 1.20 -5.61
C ALA A 138 -14.10 1.21 -6.12
N PRO A 139 -13.15 0.51 -5.46
CA PRO A 139 -11.78 0.45 -5.94
C PRO A 139 -11.71 -0.26 -7.29
N GLN A 140 -10.90 0.28 -8.20
CA GLN A 140 -10.63 -0.28 -9.52
C GLN A 140 -9.45 -1.26 -9.50
N PHE A 141 -8.56 -1.10 -8.49
CA PHE A 141 -7.33 -1.89 -8.30
C PHE A 141 -7.33 -2.56 -6.92
N PRO A 142 -8.28 -3.47 -6.63
CA PRO A 142 -8.38 -4.08 -5.31
C PRO A 142 -7.28 -5.12 -5.04
N GLU A 143 -6.72 -5.72 -6.10
CA GLU A 143 -5.78 -6.82 -5.98
C GLU A 143 -4.36 -6.33 -5.67
N LEU A 144 -3.70 -6.98 -4.71
CA LEU A 144 -2.31 -6.66 -4.33
C LEU A 144 -1.34 -6.75 -5.51
N GLU A 145 -1.56 -7.72 -6.40
CA GLU A 145 -0.76 -7.91 -7.62
C GLU A 145 -0.82 -6.67 -8.52
N GLN A 146 -2.01 -6.09 -8.73
CA GLN A 146 -2.18 -4.88 -9.53
C GLN A 146 -1.47 -3.68 -8.91
N ILE A 147 -1.53 -3.55 -7.59
CA ILE A 147 -0.86 -2.49 -6.82
C ILE A 147 0.66 -2.59 -7.01
N ILE A 148 1.22 -3.78 -6.82
CA ILE A 148 2.67 -4.02 -6.92
C ILE A 148 3.14 -3.89 -8.38
N ASP A 149 2.40 -4.43 -9.34
CA ASP A 149 2.74 -4.35 -10.78
C ASP A 149 2.81 -2.91 -11.27
N SER A 150 1.82 -2.09 -10.90
CA SER A 150 1.82 -0.66 -11.27
C SER A 150 3.02 0.09 -10.69
N ALA A 151 3.37 -0.17 -9.41
CA ALA A 151 4.55 0.41 -8.77
C ALA A 151 5.84 -0.07 -9.44
N TRP A 152 5.94 -1.37 -9.76
CA TRP A 152 7.12 -1.95 -10.41
C TRP A 152 7.38 -1.36 -11.79
N ARG A 153 6.34 -1.26 -12.64
CA ARG A 153 6.43 -0.62 -13.95
C ARG A 153 6.87 0.84 -13.86
N TRP A 154 6.42 1.55 -12.84
CA TRP A 154 6.84 2.94 -12.64
C TRP A 154 8.32 3.01 -12.26
N HIS A 155 8.79 2.21 -11.28
CA HIS A 155 10.19 2.16 -10.86
C HIS A 155 11.13 1.75 -12.00
N GLN A 156 10.73 0.79 -12.85
CA GLN A 156 11.52 0.41 -14.03
C GLN A 156 11.72 1.57 -15.02
N ARG A 157 10.71 2.42 -15.18
CA ARG A 157 10.78 3.60 -16.07
C ARG A 157 11.46 4.80 -15.43
N HIS A 158 11.55 4.85 -14.12
CA HIS A 158 12.08 5.94 -13.33
C HIS A 158 13.06 5.43 -12.24
N PRO A 159 14.17 4.79 -12.62
CA PRO A 159 15.11 4.20 -11.66
C PRO A 159 15.72 5.24 -10.71
N GLU A 160 15.87 6.49 -11.16
CA GLU A 160 16.36 7.62 -10.36
C GLU A 160 15.22 8.49 -9.80
N GLY A 161 13.97 8.05 -9.91
CA GLY A 161 12.80 8.80 -9.49
C GLY A 161 12.43 9.93 -10.45
N TYR A 162 11.94 11.04 -9.92
CA TYR A 162 11.60 12.21 -10.72
C TYR A 162 12.87 12.98 -11.11
N PRO A 163 12.95 13.53 -12.34
CA PRO A 163 14.02 14.45 -12.70
C PRO A 163 13.94 15.70 -11.81
N ASN A 164 15.11 16.16 -11.35
CA ASN A 164 15.24 17.41 -10.59
C ASN A 164 14.92 18.63 -11.45
#